data_36d1c7e7d5617776ab849e282985d7a0
#
_entry.id   36d1c7e7d5617776ab849e282985d7a0
#
_cell.length_a   1.000
_cell.length_b   1.000
_cell.length_c   1.000
_cell.angle_alpha   90.00
_cell.angle_beta   90.00
_cell.angle_gamma   90.00
#
_symmetry.space_group_name_H-M   'P 1'
#
loop_
_entity.id
_entity.type
_entity.pdbx_description
1 polymer ?
#
loop_
_entity_poly.entity_id
_entity_poly.type
_entity_poly.pdbx_seq_one_letter_code
_entity_poly.pdbx_strand_id
1 'polypeptide(L)'
;MASGATVTPRVHSWVMTFVNVGTLGAVPGKRDLLVQILTRRSADLEAAGCLLYEVGINDEQPDTVFVAELWTTVDAHQSSLQLASVQAAIQEARPLLSGEMGGYRFEVIGSPLRD
;
A
#
# COMPACT_ATOMS: atom_id res chain seq x y z
N MET A 1 32.11 -10.19 -3.28
CA MET A 1 31.74 -10.47 -3.46
C MET A 1 31.40 -11.02 -3.97
N ALA A 2 31.60 -11.09 -3.89
CA ALA A 2 31.15 -11.61 -4.20
C ALA A 2 30.56 -11.91 -4.51
N SER A 3 30.51 -12.07 -4.36
CA SER A 3 29.87 -12.48 -4.60
C SER A 3 29.12 -12.60 -5.04
N GLY A 4 28.99 -12.52 -4.99
CA GLY A 4 28.10 -12.66 -5.23
C GLY A 4 27.66 -13.03 -5.84
N ALA A 5 27.90 -13.28 -5.75
CA ALA A 5 27.37 -13.69 -6.20
C ALA A 5 26.79 -14.26 -6.62
N THR A 6 27.18 -14.52 -6.63
CA THR A 6 26.51 -15.18 -7.00
C THR A 6 25.56 -15.40 -6.77
N VAL A 7 25.54 -15.08 -6.85
CA VAL A 7 24.50 -15.13 -6.52
C VAL A 7 23.68 -15.91 -7.05
N THR A 8 23.80 -16.84 -6.73
CA THR A 8 22.78 -17.64 -7.07
C THR A 8 21.54 -17.02 -6.79
N PRO A 9 20.88 -16.70 -7.77
CA PRO A 9 19.62 -16.10 -7.55
C PRO A 9 18.82 -17.09 -6.81
N ARG A 10 18.33 -16.63 -5.73
CA ARG A 10 17.30 -17.35 -5.06
C ARG A 10 16.14 -17.42 -6.03
N VAL A 11 15.57 -18.58 -6.12
CA VAL A 11 14.47 -18.78 -7.03
C VAL A 11 13.39 -17.74 -6.86
N HIS A 12 13.10 -17.41 -5.61
CA HIS A 12 12.07 -16.43 -5.32
C HIS A 12 12.47 -14.99 -5.63
N SER A 13 13.73 -14.76 -6.02
CA SER A 13 14.14 -13.39 -6.33
C SER A 13 13.50 -12.87 -7.61
N TRP A 14 12.86 -13.72 -8.39
CA TRP A 14 12.10 -13.26 -9.54
C TRP A 14 10.75 -12.70 -9.14
N VAL A 15 10.25 -13.14 -7.99
CA VAL A 15 8.95 -12.70 -7.51
C VAL A 15 9.24 -11.58 -6.54
N MET A 16 9.35 -10.38 -7.08
CA MET A 16 9.69 -9.22 -6.28
C MET A 16 8.47 -8.72 -5.56
N THR A 17 8.68 -8.31 -4.31
CA THR A 17 7.63 -7.62 -3.60
C THR A 17 7.34 -6.28 -4.27
N PHE A 18 6.15 -5.78 -4.05
CA PHE A 18 5.65 -4.57 -4.70
C PHE A 18 5.28 -3.54 -3.65
N VAL A 19 5.68 -2.29 -3.88
CA VAL A 19 5.37 -1.19 -2.97
C VAL A 19 4.43 -0.20 -3.66
N ASN A 20 3.42 0.23 -2.92
CA ASN A 20 2.53 1.30 -3.33
C ASN A 20 2.54 2.33 -2.22
N VAL A 21 3.09 3.50 -2.51
CA VAL A 21 3.14 4.62 -1.57
C VAL A 21 2.28 5.72 -2.17
N GLY A 22 1.30 6.19 -1.41
CA GLY A 22 0.38 7.15 -1.99
C GLY A 22 -0.13 8.19 -1.01
N THR A 23 -0.72 9.21 -1.60
CA THR A 23 -1.44 10.22 -0.85
C THR A 23 -2.87 10.28 -1.37
N LEU A 24 -3.79 10.49 -0.46
CA LEU A 24 -5.20 10.67 -0.78
C LEU A 24 -5.63 12.00 -0.20
N GLY A 25 -6.11 12.90 -1.06
CA GLY A 25 -6.68 14.14 -0.60
C GLY A 25 -8.07 13.90 -0.03
N ALA A 26 -8.33 14.48 1.14
CA ALA A 26 -9.64 14.43 1.77
C ALA A 26 -10.34 15.76 1.57
N VAL A 27 -11.67 15.72 1.52
CA VAL A 27 -12.47 16.92 1.61
C VAL A 27 -12.11 17.61 2.94
N PRO A 28 -11.97 18.95 2.97
CA PRO A 28 -11.56 19.65 4.19
C PRO A 28 -12.37 19.21 5.41
N GLY A 29 -11.67 18.86 6.48
CA GLY A 29 -12.28 18.41 7.73
C GLY A 29 -12.65 16.94 7.76
N LYS A 30 -12.42 16.18 6.67
CA LYS A 30 -12.82 14.78 6.60
C LYS A 30 -11.65 13.79 6.68
N ARG A 31 -10.43 14.28 6.89
CA ARG A 31 -9.23 13.44 6.95
C ARG A 31 -9.38 12.29 7.95
N ASP A 32 -9.84 12.61 9.16
CA ASP A 32 -9.88 11.62 10.23
C ASP A 32 -10.93 10.54 9.97
N LEU A 33 -12.03 10.90 9.32
CA LEU A 33 -13.02 9.90 8.90
C LEU A 33 -12.44 8.96 7.85
N LEU A 34 -11.67 9.51 6.91
CA LEU A 34 -11.01 8.70 5.90
C LEU A 34 -10.01 7.75 6.54
N VAL A 35 -9.23 8.23 7.52
CA VAL A 35 -8.30 7.40 8.26
C VAL A 35 -9.03 6.24 8.94
N GLN A 36 -10.21 6.50 9.52
CA GLN A 36 -10.97 5.44 10.19
C GLN A 36 -11.36 4.33 9.23
N ILE A 37 -11.71 4.68 8.00
CA ILE A 37 -12.06 3.66 7.00
C ILE A 37 -10.82 2.84 6.63
N LEU A 38 -9.69 3.51 6.40
CA LEU A 38 -8.48 2.88 5.91
C LEU A 38 -7.76 2.04 6.98
N THR A 39 -8.05 2.27 8.26
CA THR A 39 -7.38 1.54 9.35
C THR A 39 -8.22 0.42 9.94
N ARG A 40 -9.36 0.11 9.36
CA ARG A 40 -10.16 -1.04 9.81
C ARG A 40 -9.41 -2.33 9.60
N ARG A 41 -9.52 -3.23 10.57
CA ARG A 41 -8.89 -4.54 10.45
C ARG A 41 -9.46 -5.27 9.24
N SER A 42 -8.58 -5.91 8.50
CA SER A 42 -8.98 -6.65 7.30
C SER A 42 -8.14 -7.89 7.14
N ALA A 43 -8.72 -9.03 7.48
CA ALA A 43 -8.08 -10.32 7.25
C ALA A 43 -7.97 -10.60 5.75
N ASP A 44 -8.85 -10.03 4.95
CA ASP A 44 -8.85 -10.22 3.51
C ASP A 44 -7.58 -9.68 2.86
N LEU A 45 -7.08 -8.54 3.34
CA LEU A 45 -5.87 -7.95 2.78
C LEU A 45 -4.65 -8.85 3.03
N GLU A 46 -4.54 -9.35 4.26
CA GLU A 46 -3.44 -10.24 4.60
C GLU A 46 -3.50 -11.52 3.76
N ALA A 47 -4.68 -12.10 3.64
CA ALA A 47 -4.87 -13.32 2.85
C ALA A 47 -4.56 -13.08 1.37
N ALA A 48 -4.78 -11.86 0.88
CA ALA A 48 -4.52 -11.51 -0.52
C ALA A 48 -3.04 -11.26 -0.81
N GLY A 49 -2.19 -11.19 0.23
CA GLY A 49 -0.76 -10.99 0.04
C GLY A 49 -0.25 -9.62 0.47
N CYS A 50 -1.01 -8.89 1.27
CA CYS A 50 -0.56 -7.62 1.82
C CYS A 50 0.35 -7.90 3.02
N LEU A 51 1.59 -7.44 2.94
CA LEU A 51 2.59 -7.66 3.98
C LEU A 51 2.68 -6.50 4.96
N LEU A 52 2.35 -5.30 4.50
CA LEU A 52 2.41 -4.10 5.30
C LEU A 52 1.42 -3.10 4.73
N TYR A 53 0.69 -2.43 5.59
CA TYR A 53 -0.26 -1.40 5.19
C TYR A 53 -0.28 -0.37 6.30
N GLU A 54 0.36 0.77 6.06
CA GLU A 54 0.47 1.83 7.07
C GLU A 54 -0.26 3.07 6.59
N VAL A 55 -1.03 3.65 7.48
CA VAL A 55 -1.82 4.86 7.20
C VAL A 55 -1.32 5.94 8.12
N GLY A 56 -1.01 7.10 7.57
CA GLY A 56 -0.44 8.18 8.37
C GLY A 56 -0.98 9.54 8.01
N ILE A 57 -0.66 10.49 8.85
CA ILE A 57 -1.05 11.88 8.65
C ILE A 57 0.16 12.77 8.91
N ASN A 58 0.07 13.99 8.39
CA ASN A 58 1.08 15.02 8.59
C ASN A 58 0.33 16.34 8.75
N ASP A 59 0.52 17.00 9.90
CA ASP A 59 -0.24 18.19 10.20
C ASP A 59 0.08 19.37 9.30
N GLU A 60 1.21 19.31 8.58
CA GLU A 60 1.53 20.30 7.56
C GLU A 60 0.66 20.16 6.32
N GLN A 61 -0.02 19.04 6.18
CA GLN A 61 -0.96 18.76 5.10
C GLN A 61 -2.24 18.21 5.70
N PRO A 62 -3.06 19.08 6.29
CA PRO A 62 -4.18 18.66 7.14
C PRO A 62 -5.29 17.90 6.40
N ASP A 63 -5.34 18.02 5.08
CA ASP A 63 -6.37 17.34 4.29
C ASP A 63 -5.79 16.22 3.43
N THR A 64 -4.65 15.66 3.86
CA THR A 64 -4.01 14.56 3.14
C THR A 64 -3.83 13.36 4.05
N VAL A 65 -4.12 12.17 3.50
CA VAL A 65 -3.82 10.90 4.17
C VAL A 65 -2.71 10.23 3.39
N PHE A 66 -1.74 9.68 4.12
CA PHE A 66 -0.57 9.02 3.55
C PHE A 66 -0.71 7.52 3.76
N VAL A 67 -0.37 6.74 2.74
CA VAL A 67 -0.50 5.29 2.77
C VAL A 67 0.79 4.67 2.25
N ALA A 68 1.28 3.65 2.93
CA ALA A 68 2.41 2.85 2.47
C ALA A 68 2.02 1.40 2.52
N GLU A 69 2.14 0.70 1.39
CA GLU A 69 1.73 -0.68 1.26
C GLU A 69 2.86 -1.51 0.68
N LEU A 70 3.02 -2.71 1.23
CA LEU A 70 3.96 -3.69 0.70
C LEU A 70 3.19 -4.96 0.42
N TRP A 71 3.33 -5.49 -0.80
CA TRP A 71 2.60 -6.65 -1.28
C TRP A 71 3.56 -7.72 -1.74
N THR A 72 3.13 -8.98 -1.68
CA THR A 72 3.95 -10.09 -2.16
C THR A 72 4.28 -9.96 -3.63
N THR A 73 3.34 -9.47 -4.45
CA THR A 73 3.54 -9.23 -5.88
C THR A 73 2.65 -8.08 -6.31
N VAL A 74 2.95 -7.54 -7.50
CA VAL A 74 2.08 -6.55 -8.10
C VAL A 74 0.70 -7.15 -8.40
N ASP A 75 0.67 -8.42 -8.80
CA ASP A 75 -0.61 -9.08 -9.10
C ASP A 75 -1.47 -9.23 -7.85
N ALA A 76 -0.86 -9.49 -6.70
CA ALA A 76 -1.59 -9.57 -5.45
C ALA A 76 -2.27 -8.24 -5.13
N HIS A 77 -1.55 -7.13 -5.33
CA HIS A 77 -2.13 -5.80 -5.13
C HIS A 77 -3.30 -5.57 -6.10
N GLN A 78 -3.10 -5.87 -7.37
CA GLN A 78 -4.15 -5.70 -8.39
C GLN A 78 -5.40 -6.52 -8.04
N SER A 79 -5.19 -7.77 -7.66
CA SER A 79 -6.31 -8.66 -7.31
C SER A 79 -7.07 -8.18 -6.08
N SER A 80 -6.36 -7.56 -5.13
CA SER A 80 -7.00 -7.08 -3.90
C SER A 80 -8.07 -6.04 -4.18
N LEU A 81 -7.93 -5.30 -5.27
CA LEU A 81 -8.91 -4.27 -5.62
C LEU A 81 -10.26 -4.86 -6.02
N GLN A 82 -10.32 -6.17 -6.26
CA GLN A 82 -11.57 -6.85 -6.58
C GLN A 82 -12.25 -7.48 -5.36
N LEU A 83 -11.61 -7.44 -4.19
CA LEU A 83 -12.22 -8.00 -2.98
C LEU A 83 -13.45 -7.19 -2.59
N ALA A 84 -14.51 -7.88 -2.17
CA ALA A 84 -15.76 -7.22 -1.80
C ALA A 84 -15.54 -6.23 -0.66
N SER A 85 -14.69 -6.58 0.32
CA SER A 85 -14.42 -5.69 1.44
C SER A 85 -13.67 -4.43 1.00
N VAL A 86 -12.77 -4.56 0.03
CA VAL A 86 -12.04 -3.41 -0.51
C VAL A 86 -12.97 -2.52 -1.32
N GLN A 87 -13.83 -3.13 -2.15
CA GLN A 87 -14.79 -2.38 -2.94
C GLN A 87 -15.75 -1.61 -2.03
N ALA A 88 -16.19 -2.22 -0.94
CA ALA A 88 -17.07 -1.56 0.03
C ALA A 88 -16.37 -0.38 0.68
N ALA A 89 -15.10 -0.54 1.06
CA ALA A 89 -14.32 0.55 1.66
C ALA A 89 -14.13 1.69 0.68
N ILE A 90 -13.86 1.39 -0.59
CA ILE A 90 -13.73 2.41 -1.63
C ILE A 90 -15.02 3.20 -1.78
N GLN A 91 -16.17 2.51 -1.80
CA GLN A 91 -17.47 3.17 -1.91
C GLN A 91 -17.73 4.10 -0.73
N GLU A 92 -17.38 3.63 0.46
CA GLU A 92 -17.57 4.42 1.67
C GLU A 92 -16.63 5.62 1.73
N ALA A 93 -15.41 5.47 1.24
CA ALA A 93 -14.42 6.54 1.24
C ALA A 93 -14.70 7.60 0.18
N ARG A 94 -15.37 7.22 -0.90
CA ARG A 94 -15.52 8.10 -2.07
C ARG A 94 -16.05 9.50 -1.74
N PRO A 95 -17.11 9.66 -0.94
CA PRO A 95 -17.60 11.02 -0.64
C PRO A 95 -16.65 11.83 0.23
N LEU A 96 -15.63 11.20 0.82
CA LEU A 96 -14.65 11.89 1.65
C LEU A 96 -13.42 12.31 0.87
N LEU A 97 -13.28 11.84 -0.38
CA LEU A 97 -12.10 12.13 -1.19
C LEU A 97 -12.28 13.43 -1.96
N SER A 98 -11.20 14.24 -2.00
CA SER A 98 -11.20 15.49 -2.76
C SER A 98 -10.93 15.28 -4.24
N GLY A 99 -10.40 14.13 -4.61
CA GLY A 99 -9.98 13.84 -5.96
C GLY A 99 -8.47 14.01 -6.18
N GLU A 100 -7.76 14.63 -5.24
CA GLU A 100 -6.32 14.76 -5.34
C GLU A 100 -5.67 13.45 -4.87
N MET A 101 -4.79 12.92 -5.69
CA MET A 101 -4.09 11.69 -5.38
C MET A 101 -2.67 11.79 -5.91
N GLY A 102 -1.75 11.15 -5.21
CA GLY A 102 -0.35 11.12 -5.63
C GLY A 102 0.33 9.87 -5.14
N GLY A 103 1.60 9.73 -5.49
CA GLY A 103 2.41 8.64 -4.97
C GLY A 103 3.21 7.94 -6.02
N TYR A 104 3.79 6.81 -5.60
CA TYR A 104 4.71 6.03 -6.42
C TYR A 104 4.44 4.55 -6.26
N ARG A 105 4.75 3.80 -7.31
CA ARG A 105 4.67 2.33 -7.31
C ARG A 105 5.98 1.80 -7.83
N PHE A 106 6.47 0.75 -7.19
CA PHE A 106 7.71 0.14 -7.66
C PHE A 106 7.85 -1.29 -7.16
N GLU A 107 8.66 -2.06 -7.85
CA GLU A 107 9.05 -3.38 -7.42
C GLU A 107 10.31 -3.27 -6.59
N VAL A 108 10.37 -4.03 -5.50
CA VAL A 108 11.52 -4.01 -4.60
C VAL A 108 12.59 -4.94 -5.16
N ILE A 109 13.79 -4.42 -5.35
CA ILE A 109 14.90 -5.24 -5.84
C ILE A 109 15.86 -5.64 -4.74
N GLY A 110 15.75 -5.05 -3.55
CA GLY A 110 16.64 -5.43 -2.45
C GLY A 110 16.52 -4.49 -1.28
N SER A 111 17.28 -4.82 -0.24
CA SER A 111 17.31 -4.03 1.00
C SER A 111 18.65 -4.24 1.69
N PRO A 112 19.24 -3.19 2.29
CA PRO A 112 20.44 -3.38 3.09
C PRO A 112 20.17 -4.06 4.42
N LEU A 113 18.90 -4.30 4.76
CA LEU A 113 18.51 -4.92 6.03
C LEU A 113 18.31 -6.43 5.91
N ARG A 114 18.41 -6.99 4.71
CA ARG A 114 18.23 -8.42 4.50
C ARG A 114 19.02 -8.87 3.27
N ASP A 115 19.22 -10.17 3.19
CA ASP A 115 20.02 -10.77 2.13
C ASP A 115 19.42 -10.66 0.75
#